data_052ff4f9258290f1594b69b19d758ede
#
_entry.id   052ff4f9258290f1594b69b19d758ede
#
_cell.length_a   1.000
_cell.length_b   1.000
_cell.length_c   1.000
_cell.angle_alpha   90.00
_cell.angle_beta   90.00
_cell.angle_gamma   90.00
#
_symmetry.space_group_name_H-M   'P 1'
#
loop_
_entity.id
_entity.type
_entity.pdbx_description
1 polymer ?
#
loop_
_entity_poly.entity_id
_entity_poly.type
_entity_poly.pdbx_seq_one_letter_code
_entity_poly.pdbx_strand_id
1 'polypeptide(L)'
;KEVILSETDTSWSKEAAKSISEFMAERLKQFTVYGLYKEGLESILAYDLDKMHIILLLTKQDSRKKGYATALLNYLKEEADKNRLSKITANVVDSAADFYHHYGFEDAGTSTEAGGMNYTPMEYLVGREWLGKTVTVIIDHTYGSFHPHIADLTYPVNTGYVEELFQKSGEFQDAYVIGPKEPLD
;
A
#
# COMPACT_ATOMS: atom_id res chain seq x y z
N LYS A 1 24.91 3.66 -5.97
CA LYS A 1 23.81 4.33 -5.24
C LYS A 1 24.18 4.33 -3.77
N GLU A 2 24.58 5.48 -3.27
CA GLU A 2 24.95 5.66 -1.87
C GLU A 2 23.66 5.82 -1.07
N VAL A 3 23.33 4.82 -0.24
CA VAL A 3 22.27 4.94 0.75
C VAL A 3 22.91 5.54 2.00
N ILE A 4 22.82 6.85 2.12
CA ILE A 4 23.26 7.54 3.33
C ILE A 4 22.13 7.44 4.34
N LEU A 5 22.22 6.49 5.27
CA LEU A 5 21.46 6.51 6.51
C LEU A 5 22.09 7.61 7.37
N SER A 6 21.70 8.86 7.16
CA SER A 6 22.16 9.96 7.97
C SER A 6 21.48 9.89 9.33
N GLU A 7 22.30 9.70 10.36
CA GLU A 7 22.01 9.97 11.76
C GLU A 7 20.70 9.38 12.28
N THR A 8 20.69 8.07 12.37
CA THR A 8 19.81 7.37 13.29
C THR A 8 20.10 7.84 14.71
N ASP A 9 19.03 7.98 15.48
CA ASP A 9 18.94 8.20 16.90
C ASP A 9 20.28 8.04 17.66
N THR A 10 20.66 9.05 18.41
CA THR A 10 21.91 9.17 19.18
C THR A 10 22.16 8.04 20.21
N SER A 11 21.28 7.05 20.30
CA SER A 11 21.39 5.87 21.18
C SER A 11 22.30 4.76 20.65
N TRP A 12 22.72 4.79 19.38
CA TRP A 12 23.51 3.73 18.75
C TRP A 12 24.98 4.11 18.67
N SER A 13 25.91 3.17 18.99
CA SER A 13 27.31 3.40 18.73
C SER A 13 27.56 3.60 17.23
N LYS A 14 28.60 4.39 16.87
CA LYS A 14 28.94 4.63 15.45
C LYS A 14 29.21 3.34 14.68
N GLU A 15 29.79 2.33 15.35
CA GLU A 15 30.06 1.01 14.78
C GLU A 15 28.77 0.23 14.50
N ALA A 16 27.80 0.25 15.44
CA ALA A 16 26.50 -0.39 15.26
C ALA A 16 25.70 0.27 14.14
N ALA A 17 25.67 1.60 14.11
CA ALA A 17 25.00 2.35 13.03
C ALA A 17 25.62 2.04 11.66
N LYS A 18 26.95 1.92 11.55
CA LYS A 18 27.64 1.55 10.32
C LYS A 18 27.29 0.13 9.87
N SER A 19 27.35 -0.85 10.77
CA SER A 19 27.02 -2.25 10.47
C SER A 19 25.57 -2.41 10.02
N ILE A 20 24.64 -1.70 10.67
CA ILE A 20 23.22 -1.68 10.26
C ILE A 20 23.08 -1.05 8.89
N SER A 21 23.77 0.07 8.63
CA SER A 21 23.75 0.74 7.33
C SER A 21 24.24 -0.17 6.20
N GLU A 22 25.36 -0.87 6.41
CA GLU A 22 25.91 -1.82 5.43
C GLU A 22 24.98 -3.01 5.19
N PHE A 23 24.42 -3.58 6.26
CA PHE A 23 23.45 -4.68 6.18
C PHE A 23 22.18 -4.24 5.43
N MET A 24 21.64 -3.08 5.74
CA MET A 24 20.45 -2.55 5.06
C MET A 24 20.74 -2.22 3.59
N ALA A 25 21.91 -1.64 3.27
CA ALA A 25 22.30 -1.34 1.91
C ALA A 25 22.40 -2.60 1.04
N GLU A 26 22.87 -3.71 1.58
CA GLU A 26 22.94 -4.98 0.88
C GLU A 26 21.54 -5.59 0.70
N ARG A 27 20.70 -5.57 1.74
CA ARG A 27 19.32 -6.06 1.62
C ARG A 27 18.47 -5.25 0.67
N LEU A 28 18.64 -3.92 0.64
CA LEU A 28 17.87 -3.05 -0.25
C LEU A 28 18.11 -3.33 -1.74
N LYS A 29 19.17 -4.04 -2.12
CA LYS A 29 19.40 -4.48 -3.51
C LYS A 29 18.33 -5.46 -4.01
N GLN A 30 17.67 -6.17 -3.11
CA GLN A 30 16.63 -7.17 -3.41
C GLN A 30 15.23 -6.57 -3.51
N PHE A 31 15.07 -5.29 -3.18
CA PHE A 31 13.79 -4.62 -3.11
C PHE A 31 13.67 -3.48 -4.11
N THR A 32 12.44 -3.10 -4.40
CA THR A 32 12.16 -1.89 -5.18
C THR A 32 12.39 -0.67 -4.27
N VAL A 33 13.19 0.28 -4.76
CA VAL A 33 13.60 1.45 -3.97
C VAL A 33 13.27 2.73 -4.72
N TYR A 34 12.54 3.63 -4.06
CA TYR A 34 12.25 4.98 -4.53
C TYR A 34 12.86 6.01 -3.58
N GLY A 35 13.43 7.06 -4.16
CA GLY A 35 13.96 8.19 -3.42
C GLY A 35 13.30 9.49 -3.85
N LEU A 36 13.00 10.35 -2.90
CA LEU A 36 12.56 11.71 -3.15
C LEU A 36 13.74 12.65 -2.99
N TYR A 37 14.06 13.39 -4.05
CA TYR A 37 15.19 14.30 -4.13
C TYR A 37 14.74 15.75 -4.26
N LYS A 38 15.41 16.65 -3.57
CA LYS A 38 15.33 18.10 -3.74
C LYS A 38 16.74 18.68 -3.94
N GLU A 39 17.43 19.02 -2.87
CA GLU A 39 18.85 19.40 -2.87
C GLU A 39 19.77 18.20 -2.58
N GLY A 40 19.18 17.07 -2.26
CA GLY A 40 19.78 15.78 -1.96
C GLY A 40 18.69 14.74 -1.79
N LEU A 41 19.04 13.54 -1.30
CA LEU A 41 18.07 12.52 -0.94
C LEU A 41 17.36 12.94 0.36
N GLU A 42 16.08 13.24 0.29
CA GLU A 42 15.29 13.74 1.41
C GLU A 42 14.47 12.64 2.09
N SER A 43 13.96 11.68 1.29
CA SER A 43 13.20 10.54 1.80
C SER A 43 13.40 9.32 0.91
N ILE A 44 13.30 8.13 1.48
CA ILE A 44 13.48 6.86 0.81
C ILE A 44 12.38 5.89 1.22
N LEU A 45 11.84 5.18 0.24
CA LEU A 45 10.92 4.05 0.39
C LEU A 45 11.56 2.82 -0.23
N ALA A 46 11.59 1.70 0.51
CA ALA A 46 11.93 0.39 -0.04
C ALA A 46 10.83 -0.60 0.29
N TYR A 47 10.41 -1.40 -0.68
CA TYR A 47 9.36 -2.39 -0.51
C TYR A 47 9.59 -3.63 -1.36
N ASP A 48 9.06 -4.75 -0.89
CA ASP A 48 8.95 -6.00 -1.62
C ASP A 48 7.81 -5.86 -2.63
N LEU A 49 8.10 -5.92 -3.93
CA LEU A 49 7.12 -5.69 -4.98
C LEU A 49 6.03 -6.77 -5.01
N ASP A 50 6.40 -8.04 -4.81
CA ASP A 50 5.46 -9.16 -4.92
C ASP A 50 4.46 -9.22 -3.75
N LYS A 51 4.88 -8.73 -2.58
CA LYS A 51 4.10 -8.76 -1.34
C LYS A 51 3.50 -7.41 -0.97
N MET A 52 3.91 -6.35 -1.67
CA MET A 52 3.64 -4.96 -1.28
C MET A 52 3.93 -4.70 0.20
N HIS A 53 5.08 -5.24 0.67
CA HIS A 53 5.51 -5.07 2.04
C HIS A 53 6.56 -3.97 2.15
N ILE A 54 6.29 -2.95 2.96
CA ILE A 54 7.22 -1.86 3.22
C ILE A 54 8.35 -2.39 4.11
N ILE A 55 9.56 -2.36 3.57
CA ILE A 55 10.79 -2.74 4.28
C ILE A 55 11.39 -1.52 5.00
N LEU A 56 11.27 -0.36 4.37
CA LEU A 56 11.87 0.88 4.86
C LEU A 56 11.10 2.08 4.33
N LEU A 57 10.73 3.00 5.22
CA LEU A 57 10.27 4.34 4.88
C LEU A 57 10.98 5.32 5.83
N LEU A 58 11.95 6.04 5.30
CA LEU A 58 12.77 6.97 6.08
C LEU A 58 12.75 8.35 5.47
N THR A 59 12.73 9.37 6.33
CA THR A 59 12.89 10.76 5.95
C THR A 59 14.01 11.36 6.79
N LYS A 60 14.94 12.05 6.11
CA LYS A 60 16.02 12.81 6.73
C LYS A 60 15.46 13.72 7.82
N GLN A 61 16.16 13.83 8.96
CA GLN A 61 15.65 14.54 10.13
C GLN A 61 15.20 15.96 9.82
N ASP A 62 16.02 16.75 9.12
CA ASP A 62 15.74 18.14 8.75
C ASP A 62 14.66 18.28 7.67
N SER A 63 14.24 17.17 7.09
CA SER A 63 13.23 17.09 6.02
C SER A 63 11.91 16.48 6.49
N ARG A 64 11.80 16.14 7.77
CA ARG A 64 10.56 15.65 8.39
C ARG A 64 9.49 16.74 8.40
N LYS A 65 8.22 16.31 8.46
CA LYS A 65 7.02 17.19 8.47
C LYS A 65 6.88 18.07 7.22
N LYS A 66 7.60 17.78 6.13
CA LYS A 66 7.50 18.46 4.82
C LYS A 66 6.71 17.65 3.78
N GLY A 67 6.05 16.56 4.18
CA GLY A 67 5.22 15.74 3.30
C GLY A 67 5.97 14.71 2.44
N TYR A 68 7.29 14.56 2.58
CA TYR A 68 8.07 13.67 1.71
C TYR A 68 7.74 12.18 1.90
N ALA A 69 7.62 11.71 3.15
CA ALA A 69 7.17 10.35 3.43
C ALA A 69 5.75 10.10 2.91
N THR A 70 4.86 11.09 3.07
CA THR A 70 3.49 11.06 2.55
C THR A 70 3.46 10.90 1.04
N ALA A 71 4.29 11.64 0.32
CA ALA A 71 4.37 11.55 -1.15
C ALA A 71 4.81 10.15 -1.59
N LEU A 72 5.81 9.56 -0.93
CA LEU A 72 6.26 8.20 -1.23
C LEU A 72 5.20 7.14 -0.87
N LEU A 73 4.50 7.32 0.24
CA LEU A 73 3.43 6.40 0.65
C LEU A 73 2.23 6.47 -0.30
N ASN A 74 1.84 7.66 -0.74
CA ASN A 74 0.78 7.83 -1.73
C ASN A 74 1.17 7.21 -3.08
N TYR A 75 2.42 7.38 -3.51
CA TYR A 75 2.93 6.69 -4.69
C TYR A 75 2.80 5.16 -4.56
N LEU A 76 3.15 4.59 -3.39
CA LEU A 76 3.02 3.15 -3.17
C LEU A 76 1.55 2.69 -3.20
N LYS A 77 0.63 3.49 -2.65
CA LYS A 77 -0.82 3.20 -2.72
C LYS A 77 -1.32 3.21 -4.17
N GLU A 78 -0.88 4.18 -4.98
CA GLU A 78 -1.20 4.22 -6.41
C GLU A 78 -0.63 3.01 -7.17
N GLU A 79 0.58 2.55 -6.81
CA GLU A 79 1.17 1.35 -7.42
C GLU A 79 0.41 0.07 -7.00
N ALA A 80 -0.03 -0.03 -5.74
CA ALA A 80 -0.84 -1.14 -5.29
C ALA A 80 -2.19 -1.21 -6.02
N ASP A 81 -2.84 -0.07 -6.18
CA ASP A 81 -4.10 0.04 -6.91
C ASP A 81 -3.94 -0.34 -8.39
N LYS A 82 -2.95 0.23 -9.10
CA LYS A 82 -2.64 -0.13 -10.49
C LYS A 82 -2.38 -1.62 -10.70
N ASN A 83 -1.74 -2.26 -9.74
CA ASN A 83 -1.42 -3.69 -9.80
C ASN A 83 -2.55 -4.56 -9.22
N ARG A 84 -3.72 -3.98 -8.91
CA ARG A 84 -4.91 -4.66 -8.35
C ARG A 84 -4.59 -5.48 -7.09
N LEU A 85 -3.72 -4.96 -6.25
CA LEU A 85 -3.34 -5.61 -5.01
C LEU A 85 -4.27 -5.18 -3.89
N SER A 86 -4.68 -6.12 -3.07
CA SER A 86 -5.70 -5.89 -2.04
C SER A 86 -5.18 -5.13 -0.82
N LYS A 87 -3.87 -5.15 -0.58
CA LYS A 87 -3.29 -4.51 0.60
C LYS A 87 -1.80 -4.18 0.48
N ILE A 88 -1.37 -3.24 1.31
CA ILE A 88 0.03 -2.92 1.61
C ILE A 88 0.28 -3.27 3.08
N THR A 89 1.42 -3.89 3.39
CA THR A 89 1.78 -4.27 4.76
C THR A 89 3.08 -3.61 5.20
N ALA A 90 3.27 -3.47 6.52
CA ALA A 90 4.51 -2.98 7.13
C ALA A 90 4.69 -3.56 8.53
N ASN A 91 5.95 -3.71 8.98
CA ASN A 91 6.26 -3.87 10.41
C ASN A 91 6.72 -2.51 10.94
N VAL A 92 5.88 -1.90 11.75
CA VAL A 92 6.00 -0.49 12.13
C VAL A 92 6.50 -0.38 13.57
N VAL A 93 7.59 0.39 13.79
CA VAL A 93 8.08 0.70 15.13
C VAL A 93 7.10 1.61 15.86
N ASP A 94 7.01 1.50 17.20
CA ASP A 94 6.06 2.27 18.02
C ASP A 94 6.10 3.78 17.73
N SER A 95 7.31 4.34 17.53
CA SER A 95 7.49 5.77 17.25
C SER A 95 6.92 6.24 15.89
N ALA A 96 6.59 5.32 15.00
CA ALA A 96 6.03 5.61 13.68
C ALA A 96 4.54 5.21 13.57
N ALA A 97 3.97 4.54 14.57
CA ALA A 97 2.61 4.00 14.53
C ALA A 97 1.57 5.09 14.21
N ASP A 98 1.62 6.24 14.88
CA ASP A 98 0.69 7.35 14.66
C ASP A 98 0.72 7.86 13.21
N PHE A 99 1.90 7.87 12.57
CA PHE A 99 2.03 8.24 11.16
C PHE A 99 1.28 7.24 10.28
N TYR A 100 1.48 5.96 10.46
CA TYR A 100 0.83 4.94 9.65
C TYR A 100 -0.69 4.91 9.87
N HIS A 101 -1.16 5.01 11.14
CA HIS A 101 -2.59 5.13 11.45
C HIS A 101 -3.23 6.35 10.76
N HIS A 102 -2.55 7.52 10.81
CA HIS A 102 -3.03 8.74 10.15
C HIS A 102 -3.22 8.54 8.64
N TYR A 103 -2.42 7.68 8.02
CA TYR A 103 -2.53 7.36 6.59
C TYR A 103 -3.36 6.10 6.29
N GLY A 104 -4.17 5.65 7.26
CA GLY A 104 -5.18 4.61 7.07
C GLY A 104 -4.66 3.18 7.18
N PHE A 105 -3.46 2.98 7.71
CA PHE A 105 -3.02 1.66 8.15
C PHE A 105 -3.68 1.29 9.47
N GLU A 106 -3.95 0.01 9.66
CA GLU A 106 -4.48 -0.56 10.90
C GLU A 106 -3.56 -1.67 11.40
N ASP A 107 -3.63 -1.92 12.70
CA ASP A 107 -2.89 -3.01 13.33
C ASP A 107 -3.42 -4.36 12.81
N ALA A 108 -2.52 -5.16 12.25
CA ALA A 108 -2.81 -6.47 11.69
C ALA A 108 -2.33 -7.62 12.59
N GLY A 109 -1.88 -7.31 13.80
CA GLY A 109 -1.39 -8.28 14.77
C GLY A 109 -0.86 -7.65 16.05
N THR A 110 -0.38 -8.50 16.95
CA THR A 110 0.23 -8.04 18.21
C THR A 110 1.65 -7.55 17.99
N SER A 111 2.05 -6.54 18.78
CA SER A 111 3.42 -6.05 18.77
C SER A 111 4.41 -7.14 19.22
N THR A 112 5.56 -7.20 18.56
CA THR A 112 6.65 -8.13 18.85
C THR A 112 7.96 -7.37 19.01
N GLU A 113 8.82 -7.83 19.93
CA GLU A 113 10.15 -7.26 20.11
C GLU A 113 11.17 -7.94 19.17
N ALA A 114 11.97 -7.14 18.48
CA ALA A 114 13.14 -7.60 17.74
C ALA A 114 14.24 -6.55 17.76
N GLY A 115 15.46 -6.97 18.13
CA GLY A 115 16.62 -6.07 18.16
C GLY A 115 16.50 -4.89 19.13
N GLY A 116 15.76 -5.04 20.23
CA GLY A 116 15.52 -3.99 21.22
C GLY A 116 14.48 -2.95 20.80
N MET A 117 13.71 -3.21 19.77
CA MET A 117 12.61 -2.36 19.31
C MET A 117 11.32 -3.18 19.21
N ASN A 118 10.20 -2.56 19.53
CA ASN A 118 8.88 -3.12 19.32
C ASN A 118 8.39 -2.78 17.93
N TYR A 119 7.78 -3.76 17.26
CA TYR A 119 7.20 -3.65 15.94
C TYR A 119 5.76 -4.17 15.96
N THR A 120 4.84 -3.38 15.46
CA THR A 120 3.45 -3.79 15.22
C THR A 120 3.27 -4.07 13.74
N PRO A 121 2.82 -5.28 13.35
CA PRO A 121 2.39 -5.53 11.97
C PRO A 121 1.19 -4.67 11.65
N MET A 122 1.26 -3.92 10.56
CA MET A 122 0.18 -3.04 10.11
C MET A 122 -0.16 -3.32 8.65
N GLU A 123 -1.42 -3.09 8.27
CA GLU A 123 -1.88 -3.18 6.89
C GLU A 123 -2.75 -2.00 6.48
N TYR A 124 -2.63 -1.62 5.22
CA TYR A 124 -3.51 -0.70 4.52
C TYR A 124 -4.30 -1.50 3.48
N LEU A 125 -5.62 -1.47 3.54
CA LEU A 125 -6.49 -2.11 2.55
C LEU A 125 -6.72 -1.13 1.39
N VAL A 126 -6.32 -1.54 0.19
CA VAL A 126 -6.50 -0.75 -1.04
C VAL A 126 -8.00 -0.67 -1.35
N GLY A 127 -8.48 0.51 -1.70
CA GLY A 127 -9.92 0.75 -1.96
C GLY A 127 -10.79 0.86 -0.71
N ARG A 128 -10.21 0.83 0.49
CA ARG A 128 -10.95 0.93 1.76
C ARG A 128 -11.79 2.21 1.88
N GLU A 129 -11.36 3.28 1.27
CA GLU A 129 -12.07 4.56 1.24
C GLU A 129 -13.47 4.47 0.62
N TRP A 130 -13.73 3.40 -0.12
CA TRP A 130 -15.03 3.12 -0.76
C TRP A 130 -15.94 2.24 0.09
N LEU A 131 -15.42 1.60 1.15
CA LEU A 131 -16.22 0.76 2.03
C LEU A 131 -17.30 1.58 2.75
N GLY A 132 -18.55 1.10 2.66
CA GLY A 132 -19.71 1.77 3.28
C GLY A 132 -20.19 3.02 2.55
N LYS A 133 -19.63 3.35 1.39
CA LYS A 133 -20.14 4.43 0.53
C LYS A 133 -21.16 3.89 -0.47
N THR A 134 -22.10 4.76 -0.83
CA THR A 134 -23.00 4.52 -1.96
C THR A 134 -22.26 4.88 -3.23
N VAL A 135 -22.30 4.00 -4.23
CA VAL A 135 -21.71 4.18 -5.57
C VAL A 135 -22.73 3.86 -6.64
N THR A 136 -22.55 4.40 -7.83
CA THR A 136 -23.35 4.07 -9.01
C THR A 136 -22.71 2.89 -9.71
N VAL A 137 -23.48 1.80 -9.89
CA VAL A 137 -23.04 0.62 -10.67
C VAL A 137 -23.78 0.60 -11.98
N ILE A 138 -23.07 0.66 -13.11
CA ILE A 138 -23.62 0.46 -14.44
C ILE A 138 -23.65 -1.05 -14.70
N ILE A 139 -24.85 -1.62 -14.85
CA ILE A 139 -25.01 -3.06 -15.08
C ILE A 139 -24.75 -3.37 -16.56
N ASP A 140 -23.85 -4.29 -16.82
CA ASP A 140 -23.54 -4.81 -18.15
C ASP A 140 -24.01 -6.25 -18.37
N HIS A 141 -24.15 -7.05 -17.30
CA HIS A 141 -24.69 -8.40 -17.34
C HIS A 141 -25.70 -8.60 -16.19
N THR A 142 -26.93 -8.86 -16.54
CA THR A 142 -28.01 -9.01 -15.56
C THR A 142 -28.04 -10.42 -14.96
N TYR A 143 -28.57 -10.55 -13.76
CA TYR A 143 -28.81 -11.85 -13.11
C TYR A 143 -29.53 -12.82 -14.05
N GLY A 144 -29.00 -14.05 -14.18
CA GLY A 144 -29.57 -15.11 -15.02
C GLY A 144 -29.31 -14.99 -16.52
N SER A 145 -28.69 -13.90 -17.00
CA SER A 145 -28.27 -13.79 -18.40
C SER A 145 -27.16 -14.78 -18.75
N PHE A 146 -27.05 -15.18 -20.01
CA PHE A 146 -26.02 -16.11 -20.47
C PHE A 146 -24.67 -15.41 -20.65
N HIS A 147 -23.59 -16.10 -20.32
CA HIS A 147 -22.24 -15.62 -20.59
C HIS A 147 -21.97 -15.60 -22.11
N PRO A 148 -21.44 -14.49 -22.68
CA PRO A 148 -21.34 -14.33 -24.14
C PRO A 148 -20.38 -15.32 -24.83
N HIS A 149 -19.39 -15.88 -24.06
CA HIS A 149 -18.33 -16.72 -24.61
C HIS A 149 -18.25 -18.12 -23.99
N ILE A 150 -19.04 -18.42 -22.95
CA ILE A 150 -19.01 -19.73 -22.26
C ILE A 150 -20.42 -20.33 -22.33
N ALA A 151 -20.55 -21.43 -23.07
CA ALA A 151 -21.81 -22.12 -23.21
C ALA A 151 -22.32 -22.63 -21.83
N ASP A 152 -23.64 -22.54 -21.65
CA ASP A 152 -24.36 -23.01 -20.44
C ASP A 152 -23.96 -22.31 -19.12
N LEU A 153 -23.12 -21.27 -19.15
CA LEU A 153 -22.82 -20.44 -18.00
C LEU A 153 -23.75 -19.22 -17.95
N THR A 154 -24.43 -19.06 -16.82
CA THR A 154 -25.24 -17.88 -16.52
C THR A 154 -24.63 -17.06 -15.40
N TYR A 155 -24.89 -15.75 -15.42
CA TYR A 155 -24.44 -14.86 -14.35
C TYR A 155 -25.28 -15.09 -13.10
N PRO A 156 -24.65 -15.50 -11.97
CA PRO A 156 -25.37 -15.79 -10.72
C PRO A 156 -25.72 -14.53 -9.90
N VAL A 157 -25.25 -13.37 -10.35
CA VAL A 157 -25.50 -12.04 -9.77
C VAL A 157 -25.51 -11.01 -10.89
N ASN A 158 -26.10 -9.83 -10.65
CA ASN A 158 -25.91 -8.70 -11.57
C ASN A 158 -24.46 -8.24 -11.51
N THR A 159 -23.81 -8.06 -12.65
CA THR A 159 -22.44 -7.56 -12.76
C THR A 159 -22.37 -6.30 -13.60
N GLY A 160 -21.33 -5.53 -13.40
CA GLY A 160 -21.11 -4.29 -14.13
C GLY A 160 -19.86 -3.60 -13.62
N TYR A 161 -19.86 -2.30 -13.63
CA TYR A 161 -18.73 -1.50 -13.18
C TYR A 161 -19.18 -0.27 -12.39
N VAL A 162 -18.30 0.23 -11.53
CA VAL A 162 -18.51 1.45 -10.73
C VAL A 162 -18.06 2.65 -11.55
N GLU A 163 -19.01 3.54 -11.92
CA GLU A 163 -18.74 4.69 -12.78
C GLU A 163 -17.73 5.67 -12.15
N GLU A 164 -17.80 5.87 -10.83
CA GLU A 164 -16.91 6.78 -10.09
C GLU A 164 -15.47 6.25 -9.96
N LEU A 165 -15.24 4.97 -10.25
CA LEU A 165 -13.95 4.29 -10.08
C LEU A 165 -13.29 4.00 -11.43
N PHE A 166 -13.06 5.05 -12.23
CA PHE A 166 -12.27 4.94 -13.45
C PHE A 166 -10.78 4.89 -13.12
N GLN A 167 -10.14 3.77 -13.42
CA GLN A 167 -8.73 3.55 -13.13
C GLN A 167 -7.81 4.26 -14.14
N LYS A 168 -6.60 4.61 -13.72
CA LYS A 168 -5.57 5.18 -14.62
C LYS A 168 -5.17 4.22 -15.75
N SER A 169 -5.45 2.92 -15.61
CA SER A 169 -5.31 1.91 -16.67
C SER A 169 -6.25 2.12 -17.86
N GLY A 170 -7.25 2.98 -17.73
CA GLY A 170 -8.29 3.17 -18.73
C GLY A 170 -9.48 2.22 -18.59
N GLU A 171 -9.58 1.50 -17.48
CA GLU A 171 -10.65 0.56 -17.17
C GLU A 171 -11.44 1.02 -15.95
N PHE A 172 -12.71 0.65 -15.88
CA PHE A 172 -13.54 0.83 -14.69
C PHE A 172 -13.32 -0.33 -13.70
N GLN A 173 -13.65 -0.08 -12.44
CA GLN A 173 -13.63 -1.12 -11.40
C GLN A 173 -14.86 -2.02 -11.57
N ASP A 174 -14.65 -3.33 -11.76
CA ASP A 174 -15.71 -4.33 -11.82
C ASP A 174 -16.52 -4.35 -10.51
N ALA A 175 -17.83 -4.55 -10.65
CA ALA A 175 -18.77 -4.65 -9.55
C ALA A 175 -19.64 -5.90 -9.66
N TYR A 176 -19.91 -6.50 -8.50
CA TYR A 176 -20.84 -7.60 -8.33
C TYR A 176 -21.94 -7.16 -7.36
N VAL A 177 -23.18 -7.02 -7.84
CA VAL A 177 -24.31 -6.58 -7.02
C VAL A 177 -24.96 -7.79 -6.35
N ILE A 178 -24.67 -7.94 -5.04
CA ILE A 178 -25.16 -9.07 -4.23
C ILE A 178 -26.40 -8.65 -3.48
N GLY A 179 -27.47 -9.44 -3.61
CA GLY A 179 -28.75 -9.22 -2.92
C GLY A 179 -29.93 -9.43 -3.83
N PRO A 180 -30.22 -8.55 -4.80
CA PRO A 180 -31.31 -8.75 -5.75
C PRO A 180 -31.09 -10.01 -6.58
N LYS A 181 -32.05 -10.93 -6.57
CA LYS A 181 -32.07 -12.12 -7.44
C LYS A 181 -33.01 -11.89 -8.62
N GLU A 182 -32.93 -10.73 -9.21
CA GLU A 182 -33.69 -10.28 -10.37
C GLU A 182 -32.80 -9.42 -11.25
N PRO A 183 -33.07 -9.36 -12.55
CA PRO A 183 -32.38 -8.44 -13.45
C PRO A 183 -32.54 -6.99 -12.96
N LEU A 184 -31.46 -6.24 -12.94
CA LEU A 184 -31.43 -4.80 -12.68
C LEU A 184 -31.13 -4.06 -13.98
N ASP A 185 -31.79 -2.91 -14.16
CA ASP A 185 -31.56 -2.00 -15.27
C ASP A 185 -30.44 -1.00 -14.94
#